data_93cc0dcc529c876954fb3edd63e3c6d7
#
_entry.id   93cc0dcc529c876954fb3edd63e3c6d7
#
_cell.length_a   1.000
_cell.length_b   1.000
_cell.length_c   1.000
_cell.angle_alpha   90.00
_cell.angle_beta   90.00
_cell.angle_gamma   90.00
#
_symmetry.space_group_name_H-M   'P 1'
#
loop_
_entity.id
_entity.type
_entity.pdbx_description
1 polymer ?
#
loop_
_entity_poly.entity_id
_entity_poly.type
_entity_poly.pdbx_seq_one_letter_code
_entity_poly.pdbx_strand_id
1 'polypeptide(L)'
;MSVAATQAPQPVAPVVGAYVATGGRSRDPRIDATKALAILLVVFCHAKGVPHAMTLFAYSFHVPLFFMVSGWLAAGYASRTTGLPQTISKQARSLLLPYVTFYLLGYAYWLLTRNIGEKAARWGSHPWWEPIVAMFTGIGPDLYVQPPLWFLPVMLVTVLSYVVLRRWLSPVVIAVASLILAWCWMRWFPGQQVRLFFGLDVLPVSLCFYALGALLIHVSARLPSSLPVSALATVLLALPVAWLADRNGRIDVNMLEFGRNHAGFVVSAVLGSLMVICAARLVQGWAWIQWIGRNTLLILCTHMLVFFVLSGVAALAGGFAASRPGPGWAVFVTVFALLACVPLRWLLMRFAPWTLGARPVAA
;
A
#
# COMPACT_ATOMS: atom_id res chain seq x y z
N MET A 1 -30.49 49.66 32.23
CA MET A 1 -31.18 48.65 31.40
C MET A 1 -30.33 48.44 30.13
N SER A 2 -29.51 47.38 30.11
CA SER A 2 -28.66 47.03 28.98
C SER A 2 -29.30 45.85 28.29
N VAL A 3 -29.67 46.03 27.02
CA VAL A 3 -30.29 45.01 26.18
C VAL A 3 -29.17 44.13 25.62
N ALA A 4 -29.16 42.85 26.03
CA ALA A 4 -28.27 41.84 25.47
C ALA A 4 -28.72 41.49 24.05
N ALA A 5 -27.83 41.69 23.06
CA ALA A 5 -28.05 41.28 21.70
C ALA A 5 -27.89 39.74 21.61
N THR A 6 -28.96 39.07 21.24
CA THR A 6 -29.00 37.64 20.95
C THR A 6 -28.27 37.36 19.62
N GLN A 7 -27.10 36.72 19.65
CA GLN A 7 -26.44 36.24 18.47
C GLN A 7 -27.20 35.06 17.84
N ALA A 8 -27.51 35.16 16.56
CA ALA A 8 -28.09 34.08 15.76
C ALA A 8 -27.12 32.90 15.62
N PRO A 9 -27.62 31.64 15.63
CA PRO A 9 -26.77 30.47 15.49
C PRO A 9 -26.10 30.43 14.07
N GLN A 10 -24.78 30.30 14.06
CA GLN A 10 -24.03 30.12 12.84
C GLN A 10 -24.33 28.74 12.21
N PRO A 11 -24.41 28.62 10.89
CA PRO A 11 -24.66 27.33 10.23
C PRO A 11 -23.50 26.38 10.47
N VAL A 12 -23.81 25.22 11.03
CA VAL A 12 -22.87 24.12 11.24
C VAL A 12 -22.46 23.59 9.87
N ALA A 13 -21.20 23.81 9.49
CA ALA A 13 -20.63 23.22 8.31
C ALA A 13 -20.67 21.67 8.42
N PRO A 14 -20.95 20.93 7.30
CA PRO A 14 -21.06 19.48 7.37
C PRO A 14 -19.70 18.88 7.75
N VAL A 15 -19.67 18.16 8.87
CA VAL A 15 -18.50 17.39 9.35
C VAL A 15 -18.28 16.23 8.39
N VAL A 16 -17.48 16.45 7.35
CA VAL A 16 -16.93 15.40 6.52
C VAL A 16 -15.86 14.69 7.35
N GLY A 17 -16.16 13.44 7.68
CA GLY A 17 -15.44 12.52 8.56
C GLY A 17 -13.98 12.80 8.81
N ALA A 18 -13.70 13.50 9.89
CA ALA A 18 -12.37 13.57 10.47
C ALA A 18 -12.11 12.23 11.19
N TYR A 19 -11.12 11.48 10.71
CA TYR A 19 -10.42 10.51 11.53
C TYR A 19 -9.87 11.29 12.72
N VAL A 20 -10.44 11.11 13.89
CA VAL A 20 -10.05 11.83 15.10
C VAL A 20 -8.59 11.46 15.39
N ALA A 21 -7.68 12.35 15.05
CA ALA A 21 -6.30 12.32 15.53
C ALA A 21 -6.35 12.67 17.02
N THR A 22 -6.34 11.65 17.86
CA THR A 22 -6.11 11.81 19.30
C THR A 22 -4.66 12.25 19.50
N GLY A 23 -4.44 13.51 19.77
CA GLY A 23 -3.14 14.12 20.03
C GLY A 23 -2.75 15.14 18.97
N GLY A 24 -2.75 16.41 19.33
CA GLY A 24 -2.67 17.65 18.55
C GLY A 24 -1.45 17.88 17.65
N ARG A 25 -1.12 16.94 16.77
CA ARG A 25 -0.15 17.18 15.71
C ARG A 25 -0.89 17.26 14.36
N SER A 26 -0.73 18.36 13.65
CA SER A 26 -1.29 18.55 12.31
C SER A 26 -0.77 17.44 11.38
N ARG A 27 -1.68 16.88 10.57
CA ARG A 27 -1.38 15.83 9.61
C ARG A 27 -0.43 16.39 8.53
N ASP A 28 0.68 15.68 8.26
CA ASP A 28 1.65 16.11 7.26
C ASP A 28 1.12 15.81 5.84
N PRO A 29 0.79 16.85 5.03
CA PRO A 29 0.25 16.67 3.69
C PRO A 29 1.26 16.02 2.72
N ARG A 30 2.57 16.13 2.97
CA ARG A 30 3.61 15.45 2.18
C ARG A 30 3.51 13.94 2.32
N ILE A 31 3.27 13.45 3.51
CA ILE A 31 3.14 12.00 3.76
C ILE A 31 1.90 11.45 3.05
N ASP A 32 0.76 12.15 3.12
CA ASP A 32 -0.44 11.73 2.40
C ASP A 32 -0.23 11.78 0.88
N ALA A 33 0.46 12.79 0.35
CA ALA A 33 0.82 12.86 -1.07
C ALA A 33 1.80 11.75 -1.48
N THR A 34 2.77 11.41 -0.63
CA THR A 34 3.69 10.28 -0.87
C THR A 34 2.92 8.96 -0.98
N LYS A 35 1.99 8.71 -0.05
CA LYS A 35 1.12 7.52 -0.10
C LYS A 35 0.23 7.52 -1.35
N ALA A 36 -0.27 8.69 -1.76
CA ALA A 36 -1.07 8.81 -2.97
C ALA A 36 -0.27 8.41 -4.22
N LEU A 37 0.92 8.96 -4.39
CA LEU A 37 1.78 8.60 -5.53
C LEU A 37 2.16 7.11 -5.50
N ALA A 38 2.46 6.57 -4.32
CA ALA A 38 2.76 5.15 -4.17
C ALA A 38 1.59 4.25 -4.58
N ILE A 39 0.36 4.53 -4.10
CA ILE A 39 -0.80 3.70 -4.45
C ILE A 39 -1.22 3.87 -5.91
N LEU A 40 -1.04 5.05 -6.51
CA LEU A 40 -1.25 5.27 -7.93
C LEU A 40 -0.36 4.37 -8.79
N LEU A 41 0.93 4.24 -8.43
CA LEU A 41 1.86 3.32 -9.09
C LEU A 41 1.42 1.86 -8.92
N VAL A 42 0.98 1.45 -7.72
CA VAL A 42 0.47 0.10 -7.49
C VAL A 42 -0.73 -0.19 -8.38
N VAL A 43 -1.76 0.66 -8.36
CA VAL A 43 -2.99 0.45 -9.13
C VAL A 43 -2.66 0.40 -10.63
N PHE A 44 -1.87 1.36 -11.12
CA PHE A 44 -1.49 1.42 -12.53
C PHE A 44 -0.71 0.15 -12.96
N CYS A 45 0.29 -0.27 -12.19
CA CYS A 45 1.11 -1.43 -12.54
C CYS A 45 0.38 -2.78 -12.40
N HIS A 46 -0.77 -2.85 -11.72
CA HIS A 46 -1.63 -4.03 -11.72
C HIS A 46 -2.58 -4.08 -12.94
N ALA A 47 -2.72 -2.99 -13.68
CA ALA A 47 -3.56 -2.95 -14.87
C ALA A 47 -2.89 -3.70 -16.04
N LYS A 48 -3.70 -4.43 -16.82
CA LYS A 48 -3.22 -5.03 -18.07
C LYS A 48 -2.89 -3.93 -19.08
N GLY A 49 -1.80 -4.10 -19.84
CA GLY A 49 -1.40 -3.16 -20.89
C GLY A 49 -0.39 -2.08 -20.47
N VAL A 50 0.08 -2.13 -19.23
CA VAL A 50 1.16 -1.25 -18.77
C VAL A 50 2.46 -1.58 -19.53
N PRO A 51 3.21 -0.56 -20.02
CA PRO A 51 4.50 -0.79 -20.64
C PRO A 51 5.50 -1.48 -19.70
N HIS A 52 6.24 -2.45 -20.21
CA HIS A 52 7.17 -3.24 -19.40
C HIS A 52 8.20 -2.38 -18.65
N ALA A 53 8.74 -1.34 -19.27
CA ALA A 53 9.67 -0.42 -18.62
C ALA A 53 9.07 0.29 -17.40
N MET A 54 7.78 0.66 -17.47
CA MET A 54 7.07 1.27 -16.32
C MET A 54 6.89 0.26 -15.18
N THR A 55 6.63 -1.01 -15.51
CA THR A 55 6.54 -2.08 -14.51
C THR A 55 7.88 -2.28 -13.83
N LEU A 56 8.98 -2.42 -14.57
CA LEU A 56 10.33 -2.54 -14.02
C LEU A 56 10.67 -1.35 -13.10
N PHE A 57 10.39 -0.13 -13.58
CA PHE A 57 10.66 1.09 -12.84
C PHE A 57 9.88 1.12 -11.50
N ALA A 58 8.56 0.95 -11.54
CA ALA A 58 7.72 1.06 -10.35
C ALA A 58 8.00 -0.07 -9.34
N TYR A 59 8.13 -1.31 -9.81
CA TYR A 59 8.37 -2.47 -8.95
C TYR A 59 9.72 -2.39 -8.21
N SER A 60 10.68 -1.63 -8.73
CA SER A 60 11.97 -1.46 -8.07
C SER A 60 11.88 -0.73 -6.72
N PHE A 61 10.79 0.01 -6.42
CA PHE A 61 10.69 0.80 -5.19
C PHE A 61 9.29 0.93 -4.57
N HIS A 62 8.18 0.68 -5.30
CA HIS A 62 6.84 1.05 -4.78
C HIS A 62 6.43 0.26 -3.53
N VAL A 63 6.76 -1.02 -3.43
CA VAL A 63 6.51 -1.83 -2.23
C VAL A 63 7.42 -1.41 -1.07
N PRO A 64 8.75 -1.33 -1.25
CA PRO A 64 9.65 -0.74 -0.26
C PRO A 64 9.22 0.63 0.26
N LEU A 65 8.73 1.50 -0.62
CA LEU A 65 8.23 2.84 -0.25
C LEU A 65 7.11 2.78 0.79
N PHE A 66 6.15 1.84 0.65
CA PHE A 66 5.08 1.70 1.64
C PHE A 66 5.59 1.28 3.01
N PHE A 67 6.58 0.38 3.08
CA PHE A 67 7.23 0.03 4.34
C PHE A 67 7.99 1.22 4.92
N MET A 68 8.74 1.96 4.10
CA MET A 68 9.46 3.16 4.55
C MET A 68 8.51 4.25 5.06
N VAL A 69 7.42 4.55 4.36
CA VAL A 69 6.42 5.54 4.81
C VAL A 69 5.75 5.10 6.10
N SER A 70 5.47 3.79 6.25
CA SER A 70 4.87 3.25 7.49
C SER A 70 5.84 3.37 8.67
N GLY A 71 7.11 3.09 8.47
CA GLY A 71 8.16 3.30 9.48
C GLY A 71 8.33 4.78 9.85
N TRP A 72 8.32 5.67 8.87
CA TRP A 72 8.40 7.12 9.10
C TRP A 72 7.21 7.62 9.94
N LEU A 73 6.00 7.20 9.60
CA LEU A 73 4.79 7.51 10.38
C LEU A 73 4.91 6.98 11.81
N ALA A 74 5.33 5.73 11.99
CA ALA A 74 5.46 5.14 13.31
C ALA A 74 6.45 5.89 14.19
N ALA A 75 7.58 6.33 13.66
CA ALA A 75 8.57 7.14 14.39
C ALA A 75 8.01 8.51 14.78
N GLY A 76 7.17 9.11 13.92
CA GLY A 76 6.51 10.38 14.21
C GLY A 76 5.41 10.29 15.28
N TYR A 77 4.77 9.13 15.42
CA TYR A 77 3.67 8.88 16.38
C TYR A 77 4.10 8.06 17.60
N ALA A 78 5.38 7.70 17.73
CA ALA A 78 5.89 6.91 18.84
C ALA A 78 5.75 7.68 20.17
N SER A 79 4.52 7.80 20.68
CA SER A 79 4.27 8.04 22.08
C SER A 79 4.68 6.77 22.83
N ARG A 80 5.68 6.88 23.68
CA ARG A 80 6.21 5.79 24.52
C ARG A 80 5.18 5.23 25.52
N THR A 81 3.94 5.71 25.49
CA THR A 81 2.90 5.49 26.50
C THR A 81 1.89 4.40 26.15
N THR A 82 1.82 3.94 24.86
CA THR A 82 0.89 2.85 24.50
C THR A 82 1.52 1.49 24.80
N GLY A 83 0.86 0.70 25.63
CA GLY A 83 1.27 -0.67 25.92
C GLY A 83 1.29 -1.57 24.68
N LEU A 84 2.10 -2.63 24.72
CA LEU A 84 2.19 -3.59 23.60
C LEU A 84 0.83 -4.21 23.23
N PRO A 85 -0.03 -4.64 24.18
CA PRO A 85 -1.33 -5.22 23.86
C PRO A 85 -2.24 -4.25 23.09
N GLN A 86 -2.27 -2.96 23.49
CA GLN A 86 -3.05 -1.94 22.78
C GLN A 86 -2.55 -1.71 21.37
N THR A 87 -1.23 -1.72 21.18
CA THR A 87 -0.60 -1.58 19.86
C THR A 87 -0.94 -2.78 18.98
N ILE A 88 -0.83 -4.01 19.49
CA ILE A 88 -1.19 -5.23 18.77
C ILE A 88 -2.67 -5.18 18.35
N SER A 89 -3.56 -4.93 19.29
CA SER A 89 -5.01 -4.87 19.02
C SER A 89 -5.36 -3.80 17.99
N LYS A 90 -4.73 -2.63 18.05
CA LYS A 90 -4.93 -1.56 17.08
C LYS A 90 -4.45 -1.95 15.69
N GLN A 91 -3.25 -2.52 15.58
CA GLN A 91 -2.68 -2.93 14.29
C GLN A 91 -3.44 -4.11 13.69
N ALA A 92 -3.78 -5.11 14.50
CA ALA A 92 -4.59 -6.24 14.05
C ALA A 92 -5.93 -5.76 13.49
N ARG A 93 -6.66 -4.89 14.21
CA ARG A 93 -7.93 -4.35 13.71
C ARG A 93 -7.76 -3.55 12.43
N SER A 94 -6.70 -2.74 12.30
CA SER A 94 -6.51 -1.88 11.12
C SER A 94 -6.02 -2.62 9.88
N LEU A 95 -5.45 -3.81 10.01
CA LEU A 95 -4.86 -4.57 8.91
C LEU A 95 -5.58 -5.91 8.66
N LEU A 96 -5.85 -6.72 9.70
CA LEU A 96 -6.49 -8.01 9.52
C LEU A 96 -7.97 -7.90 9.20
N LEU A 97 -8.68 -6.94 9.78
CA LEU A 97 -10.11 -6.82 9.52
C LEU A 97 -10.39 -6.43 8.07
N PRO A 98 -9.71 -5.42 7.48
CA PRO A 98 -9.78 -5.18 6.03
C PRO A 98 -9.30 -6.38 5.21
N TYR A 99 -8.21 -7.03 5.60
CA TYR A 99 -7.70 -8.23 4.93
C TYR A 99 -8.78 -9.29 4.76
N VAL A 100 -9.36 -9.74 5.87
CA VAL A 100 -10.40 -10.78 5.86
C VAL A 100 -11.64 -10.33 5.07
N THR A 101 -12.12 -9.12 5.34
CA THR A 101 -13.35 -8.60 4.70
C THR A 101 -13.22 -8.54 3.18
N PHE A 102 -12.16 -7.90 2.68
CA PHE A 102 -11.98 -7.72 1.24
C PHE A 102 -11.51 -9.00 0.54
N TYR A 103 -10.84 -9.90 1.26
CA TYR A 103 -10.54 -11.21 0.73
C TYR A 103 -11.81 -12.05 0.53
N LEU A 104 -12.71 -12.06 1.50
CA LEU A 104 -14.00 -12.75 1.38
C LEU A 104 -14.88 -12.17 0.27
N LEU A 105 -14.84 -10.86 0.04
CA LEU A 105 -15.51 -10.24 -1.12
C LEU A 105 -14.90 -10.71 -2.44
N GLY A 106 -13.59 -10.75 -2.55
CA GLY A 106 -12.88 -11.31 -3.71
C GLY A 106 -13.19 -12.79 -3.92
N TYR A 107 -13.22 -13.56 -2.84
CA TYR A 107 -13.59 -14.97 -2.86
C TYR A 107 -15.03 -15.21 -3.33
N ALA A 108 -15.99 -14.45 -2.81
CA ALA A 108 -17.38 -14.53 -3.28
C ALA A 108 -17.49 -14.22 -4.78
N TYR A 109 -16.82 -13.17 -5.25
CA TYR A 109 -16.75 -12.86 -6.69
C TYR A 109 -16.10 -13.99 -7.49
N TRP A 110 -15.03 -14.59 -7.00
CA TRP A 110 -14.37 -15.72 -7.64
C TRP A 110 -15.28 -16.94 -7.72
N LEU A 111 -15.97 -17.31 -6.64
CA LEU A 111 -16.94 -18.43 -6.64
C LEU A 111 -18.03 -18.25 -7.69
N LEU A 112 -18.57 -17.03 -7.83
CA LEU A 112 -19.62 -16.73 -8.79
C LEU A 112 -19.13 -16.76 -10.25
N THR A 113 -17.85 -16.49 -10.49
CA THR A 113 -17.32 -16.26 -11.84
C THR A 113 -16.28 -17.27 -12.31
N ARG A 114 -15.79 -18.17 -11.47
CA ARG A 114 -14.67 -19.09 -11.77
C ARG A 114 -14.95 -20.04 -12.94
N ASN A 115 -16.21 -20.37 -13.18
CA ASN A 115 -16.65 -21.28 -14.25
C ASN A 115 -17.12 -20.54 -15.51
N ILE A 116 -16.89 -19.24 -15.64
CA ILE A 116 -17.35 -18.41 -16.75
C ILE A 116 -16.19 -18.04 -17.66
N GLY A 117 -16.33 -18.29 -18.98
CA GLY A 117 -15.39 -17.88 -20.01
C GLY A 117 -13.96 -18.40 -19.77
N GLU A 118 -12.96 -17.56 -20.02
CA GLU A 118 -11.53 -17.88 -19.84
C GLU A 118 -11.17 -18.27 -18.39
N LYS A 119 -11.96 -17.83 -17.41
CA LYS A 119 -11.74 -18.19 -16.01
C LYS A 119 -11.99 -19.67 -15.75
N ALA A 120 -12.90 -20.30 -16.48
CA ALA A 120 -13.18 -21.73 -16.35
C ALA A 120 -11.94 -22.58 -16.65
N ALA A 121 -11.18 -22.24 -17.69
CA ALA A 121 -9.93 -22.93 -18.03
C ALA A 121 -8.84 -22.73 -16.98
N ARG A 122 -8.80 -21.56 -16.34
CA ARG A 122 -7.76 -21.22 -15.36
C ARG A 122 -8.10 -21.66 -13.93
N TRP A 123 -9.36 -21.56 -13.53
CA TRP A 123 -9.80 -21.68 -12.14
C TRP A 123 -10.88 -22.72 -11.91
N GLY A 124 -11.51 -23.26 -12.97
CA GLY A 124 -12.65 -24.16 -12.86
C GLY A 124 -12.33 -25.46 -12.10
N SER A 125 -11.10 -25.97 -12.24
CA SER A 125 -10.64 -27.18 -11.56
C SER A 125 -10.17 -26.95 -10.13
N HIS A 126 -9.94 -25.69 -9.71
CA HIS A 126 -9.48 -25.40 -8.35
C HIS A 126 -10.58 -25.71 -7.32
N PRO A 127 -10.26 -26.39 -6.21
CA PRO A 127 -11.21 -26.66 -5.14
C PRO A 127 -11.77 -25.36 -4.54
N TRP A 128 -13.05 -25.36 -4.20
CA TRP A 128 -13.68 -24.15 -3.61
C TRP A 128 -13.06 -23.72 -2.29
N TRP A 129 -12.50 -24.63 -1.53
CA TRP A 129 -11.88 -24.38 -0.22
C TRP A 129 -10.44 -23.84 -0.30
N GLU A 130 -9.76 -23.99 -1.43
CA GLU A 130 -8.36 -23.58 -1.61
C GLU A 130 -8.12 -22.11 -1.27
N PRO A 131 -8.93 -21.12 -1.77
CA PRO A 131 -8.75 -19.73 -1.37
C PRO A 131 -8.99 -19.48 0.13
N ILE A 132 -9.83 -20.29 0.78
CA ILE A 132 -10.06 -20.17 2.22
C ILE A 132 -8.80 -20.56 2.98
N VAL A 133 -8.15 -21.66 2.60
CA VAL A 133 -6.85 -22.06 3.17
C VAL A 133 -5.81 -20.96 2.92
N ALA A 134 -5.74 -20.43 1.70
CA ALA A 134 -4.84 -19.33 1.34
C ALA A 134 -5.04 -18.09 2.21
N MET A 135 -6.30 -17.74 2.54
CA MET A 135 -6.60 -16.63 3.46
C MET A 135 -6.00 -16.87 4.86
N PHE A 136 -6.07 -18.09 5.37
CA PHE A 136 -5.53 -18.40 6.71
C PHE A 136 -4.01 -18.53 6.71
N THR A 137 -3.41 -19.05 5.64
CA THR A 137 -1.95 -19.13 5.54
C THR A 137 -1.33 -17.76 5.27
N GLY A 138 -2.03 -16.87 4.56
CA GLY A 138 -1.53 -15.55 4.17
C GLY A 138 -0.29 -15.61 3.28
N ILE A 139 -0.05 -16.76 2.59
CA ILE A 139 1.04 -16.93 1.63
C ILE A 139 0.71 -16.13 0.38
N GLY A 140 1.54 -15.12 0.08
CA GLY A 140 1.23 -14.12 -0.93
C GLY A 140 0.86 -14.67 -2.32
N PRO A 141 1.62 -15.59 -2.92
CA PRO A 141 1.29 -16.20 -4.23
C PRO A 141 -0.05 -16.94 -4.27
N ASP A 142 -0.49 -17.50 -3.12
CA ASP A 142 -1.73 -18.27 -3.04
C ASP A 142 -2.98 -17.38 -2.96
N LEU A 143 -2.80 -16.09 -2.70
CA LEU A 143 -3.91 -15.13 -2.57
C LEU A 143 -4.47 -14.65 -3.92
N TYR A 144 -4.60 -15.56 -4.89
CA TYR A 144 -4.95 -15.23 -6.29
C TYR A 144 -6.34 -14.63 -6.48
N VAL A 145 -7.26 -14.79 -5.55
CA VAL A 145 -8.58 -14.15 -5.61
C VAL A 145 -8.53 -12.66 -5.29
N GLN A 146 -7.51 -12.24 -4.53
CA GLN A 146 -7.24 -10.83 -4.20
C GLN A 146 -5.72 -10.61 -3.99
N PRO A 147 -4.92 -10.65 -5.06
CA PRO A 147 -3.47 -10.67 -4.96
C PRO A 147 -2.86 -9.54 -4.11
N PRO A 148 -3.30 -8.25 -4.17
CA PRO A 148 -2.63 -7.19 -3.43
C PRO A 148 -2.76 -7.30 -1.91
N LEU A 149 -3.67 -8.13 -1.41
CA LEU A 149 -3.91 -8.26 0.03
C LEU A 149 -2.76 -8.94 0.78
N TRP A 150 -1.83 -9.61 0.08
CA TRP A 150 -0.62 -10.17 0.71
C TRP A 150 0.15 -9.15 1.54
N PHE A 151 0.06 -7.88 1.13
CA PHE A 151 0.75 -6.78 1.78
C PHE A 151 0.28 -6.55 3.23
N LEU A 152 -0.99 -6.81 3.54
CA LEU A 152 -1.56 -6.52 4.87
C LEU A 152 -1.02 -7.44 5.98
N PRO A 153 -1.00 -8.78 5.83
CA PRO A 153 -0.34 -9.66 6.81
C PRO A 153 1.16 -9.40 6.93
N VAL A 154 1.87 -9.15 5.81
CA VAL A 154 3.30 -8.77 5.86
C VAL A 154 3.51 -7.47 6.63
N MET A 155 2.68 -6.44 6.37
CA MET A 155 2.77 -5.18 7.11
C MET A 155 2.50 -5.38 8.60
N LEU A 156 1.53 -6.24 8.95
CA LEU A 156 1.24 -6.55 10.36
C LEU A 156 2.46 -7.16 11.06
N VAL A 157 3.03 -8.23 10.51
CA VAL A 157 4.20 -8.88 11.13
C VAL A 157 5.40 -7.95 11.18
N THR A 158 5.58 -7.11 10.16
CA THR A 158 6.65 -6.10 10.12
C THR A 158 6.51 -5.08 11.24
N VAL A 159 5.33 -4.48 11.40
CA VAL A 159 5.06 -3.50 12.46
C VAL A 159 5.24 -4.11 13.84
N LEU A 160 4.69 -5.31 14.06
CA LEU A 160 4.80 -5.99 15.35
C LEU A 160 6.25 -6.35 15.68
N SER A 161 7.00 -6.88 14.71
CA SER A 161 8.42 -7.17 14.88
C SER A 161 9.23 -5.92 15.22
N TYR A 162 8.99 -4.81 14.50
CA TYR A 162 9.67 -3.55 14.79
C TYR A 162 9.32 -3.01 16.19
N VAL A 163 8.05 -3.02 16.59
CA VAL A 163 7.60 -2.57 17.93
C VAL A 163 8.22 -3.42 19.03
N VAL A 164 8.31 -4.73 18.85
CA VAL A 164 8.95 -5.63 19.80
C VAL A 164 10.45 -5.33 19.91
N LEU A 165 11.16 -5.27 18.78
CA LEU A 165 12.60 -4.99 18.74
C LEU A 165 12.95 -3.63 19.34
N ARG A 166 12.10 -2.61 19.15
CA ARG A 166 12.27 -1.26 19.71
C ARG A 166 12.29 -1.20 21.25
N ARG A 167 11.89 -2.27 21.90
CA ARG A 167 11.96 -2.35 23.39
C ARG A 167 13.41 -2.49 23.90
N TRP A 168 14.25 -3.11 23.09
CA TRP A 168 15.64 -3.44 23.50
C TRP A 168 16.68 -2.77 22.61
N LEU A 169 16.33 -2.43 21.36
CA LEU A 169 17.28 -1.95 20.37
C LEU A 169 16.97 -0.52 19.92
N SER A 170 18.00 0.23 19.58
CA SER A 170 17.86 1.55 18.98
C SER A 170 17.37 1.44 17.52
N PRO A 171 16.73 2.49 16.93
CA PRO A 171 16.31 2.46 15.52
C PRO A 171 17.45 2.18 14.55
N VAL A 172 18.65 2.71 14.86
CA VAL A 172 19.85 2.52 14.03
C VAL A 172 20.31 1.06 14.06
N VAL A 173 20.35 0.44 15.25
CA VAL A 173 20.72 -0.98 15.39
C VAL A 173 19.74 -1.86 14.64
N ILE A 174 18.43 -1.60 14.76
CA ILE A 174 17.42 -2.36 14.00
C ILE A 174 17.62 -2.19 12.50
N ALA A 175 17.87 -0.97 12.01
CA ALA A 175 18.06 -0.72 10.57
C ALA A 175 19.29 -1.44 10.04
N VAL A 176 20.44 -1.37 10.74
CA VAL A 176 21.66 -2.07 10.34
C VAL A 176 21.50 -3.57 10.38
N ALA A 177 20.97 -4.11 11.50
CA ALA A 177 20.77 -5.55 11.65
C ALA A 177 19.76 -6.11 10.61
N SER A 178 18.67 -5.40 10.36
CA SER A 178 17.69 -5.82 9.36
C SER A 178 18.21 -5.69 7.93
N LEU A 179 19.09 -4.73 7.64
CA LEU A 179 19.76 -4.63 6.33
C LEU A 179 20.69 -5.84 6.08
N ILE A 180 21.50 -6.20 7.07
CA ILE A 180 22.37 -7.38 6.99
C ILE A 180 21.53 -8.65 6.84
N LEU A 181 20.48 -8.79 7.68
CA LEU A 181 19.57 -9.94 7.61
C LEU A 181 18.87 -10.02 6.24
N ALA A 182 18.34 -8.91 5.73
CA ALA A 182 17.70 -8.85 4.41
C ALA A 182 18.67 -9.22 3.29
N TRP A 183 19.92 -8.74 3.37
CA TRP A 183 20.96 -9.09 2.41
C TRP A 183 21.25 -10.58 2.36
N CYS A 184 21.48 -11.21 3.51
CA CYS A 184 21.72 -12.65 3.61
C CYS A 184 20.47 -13.45 3.17
N TRP A 185 19.29 -12.99 3.56
CA TRP A 185 18.00 -13.61 3.26
C TRP A 185 17.69 -13.63 1.75
N MET A 186 17.84 -12.50 1.09
CA MET A 186 17.62 -12.40 -0.36
C MET A 186 18.55 -13.31 -1.18
N ARG A 187 19.72 -13.62 -0.66
CA ARG A 187 20.70 -14.51 -1.35
C ARG A 187 20.43 -15.99 -1.14
N TRP A 188 19.90 -16.32 0.04
CA TRP A 188 19.78 -17.72 0.47
C TRP A 188 18.35 -18.26 0.37
N PHE A 189 17.36 -17.52 0.87
CA PHE A 189 16.03 -18.05 1.08
C PHE A 189 15.23 -18.36 -0.19
N PRO A 190 15.30 -17.54 -1.28
CA PRO A 190 14.56 -17.85 -2.51
C PRO A 190 14.93 -19.21 -3.11
N GLY A 191 16.18 -19.66 -2.94
CA GLY A 191 16.65 -20.96 -3.39
C GLY A 191 16.05 -22.16 -2.66
N GLN A 192 15.41 -21.96 -1.49
CA GLN A 192 14.78 -23.02 -0.71
C GLN A 192 13.42 -23.45 -1.29
N GLN A 193 12.83 -22.66 -2.18
CA GLN A 193 11.51 -22.89 -2.79
C GLN A 193 10.38 -23.14 -1.77
N VAL A 194 10.52 -22.58 -0.57
CA VAL A 194 9.56 -22.69 0.54
C VAL A 194 8.90 -21.33 0.74
N ARG A 195 7.62 -21.33 1.09
CA ARG A 195 6.90 -20.12 1.48
C ARG A 195 6.48 -20.22 2.95
N LEU A 196 6.59 -19.10 3.64
CA LEU A 196 6.20 -19.03 5.05
C LEU A 196 4.86 -18.28 5.17
N PHE A 197 4.02 -18.76 6.08
CA PHE A 197 2.72 -18.15 6.28
C PHE A 197 2.83 -16.72 6.82
N PHE A 198 1.80 -15.92 6.57
CA PHE A 198 1.67 -14.50 6.93
C PHE A 198 2.83 -13.63 6.41
N GLY A 199 3.50 -14.08 5.35
CA GLY A 199 4.60 -13.34 4.72
C GLY A 199 5.85 -13.21 5.59
N LEU A 200 6.08 -14.17 6.50
CA LEU A 200 7.30 -14.24 7.30
C LEU A 200 8.56 -14.40 6.43
N ASP A 201 8.41 -14.94 5.22
CA ASP A 201 9.47 -15.02 4.22
C ASP A 201 9.83 -13.65 3.61
N VAL A 202 8.94 -12.68 3.66
CA VAL A 202 9.17 -11.30 3.23
C VAL A 202 9.66 -10.42 4.39
N LEU A 203 9.45 -10.84 5.64
CA LEU A 203 9.72 -10.04 6.83
C LEU A 203 11.13 -9.44 6.90
N PRO A 204 12.24 -10.14 6.58
CA PRO A 204 13.56 -9.54 6.64
C PRO A 204 13.71 -8.31 5.74
N VAL A 205 13.15 -8.38 4.54
CA VAL A 205 13.20 -7.28 3.55
C VAL A 205 12.26 -6.15 3.95
N SER A 206 11.04 -6.45 4.36
CA SER A 206 10.06 -5.44 4.77
C SER A 206 10.49 -4.71 6.05
N LEU A 207 11.07 -5.43 7.02
CA LEU A 207 11.60 -4.85 8.26
C LEU A 207 12.78 -3.90 7.98
N CYS A 208 13.65 -4.25 7.03
CA CYS A 208 14.75 -3.38 6.60
C CYS A 208 14.21 -2.02 6.11
N PHE A 209 13.29 -2.04 5.15
CA PHE A 209 12.73 -0.79 4.61
C PHE A 209 11.88 -0.04 5.64
N TYR A 210 11.16 -0.73 6.50
CA TYR A 210 10.41 -0.10 7.59
C TYR A 210 11.36 0.60 8.58
N ALA A 211 12.45 -0.05 8.98
CA ALA A 211 13.44 0.54 9.88
C ALA A 211 14.18 1.73 9.25
N LEU A 212 14.55 1.64 7.96
CA LEU A 212 15.10 2.78 7.21
C LEU A 212 14.09 3.94 7.17
N GLY A 213 12.80 3.64 6.96
CA GLY A 213 11.73 4.63 7.03
C GLY A 213 11.61 5.29 8.39
N ALA A 214 11.76 4.54 9.47
CA ALA A 214 11.75 5.11 10.83
C ALA A 214 12.91 6.09 11.07
N LEU A 215 14.05 5.90 10.41
CA LEU A 215 15.17 6.83 10.46
C LEU A 215 14.93 8.13 9.66
N LEU A 216 14.02 8.14 8.69
CA LEU A 216 13.69 9.34 7.92
C LEU A 216 13.20 10.50 8.80
N ILE A 217 12.64 10.24 9.98
CA ILE A 217 12.18 11.29 10.89
C ILE A 217 13.35 12.22 11.28
N HIS A 218 14.56 11.67 11.42
CA HIS A 218 15.75 12.43 11.84
C HIS A 218 16.34 13.30 10.71
N VAL A 219 16.03 12.96 9.45
CA VAL A 219 16.52 13.69 8.28
C VAL A 219 15.41 14.42 7.53
N SER A 220 14.17 14.27 7.95
CA SER A 220 13.00 14.85 7.27
C SER A 220 13.05 16.37 7.15
N ALA A 221 13.67 17.07 8.12
CA ALA A 221 13.90 18.51 8.08
C ALA A 221 14.89 18.94 6.97
N ARG A 222 15.74 18.03 6.50
CA ARG A 222 16.71 18.28 5.41
C ARG A 222 16.14 17.99 4.02
N LEU A 223 14.94 17.40 3.94
CA LEU A 223 14.28 17.16 2.67
C LEU A 223 13.93 18.51 2.00
N PRO A 224 14.01 18.60 0.67
CA PRO A 224 13.73 19.83 -0.04
C PRO A 224 12.37 20.42 0.33
N SER A 225 12.35 21.70 0.68
CA SER A 225 11.13 22.46 1.03
C SER A 225 10.63 23.32 -0.12
N SER A 226 11.53 23.82 -0.99
CA SER A 226 11.18 24.63 -2.15
C SER A 226 10.73 23.73 -3.32
N LEU A 227 9.78 24.24 -4.12
CA LEU A 227 9.27 23.50 -5.29
C LEU A 227 10.34 23.25 -6.36
N PRO A 228 11.18 24.24 -6.76
CA PRO A 228 12.20 24.02 -7.78
C PRO A 228 13.22 22.96 -7.36
N VAL A 229 13.69 23.00 -6.11
CA VAL A 229 14.66 22.02 -5.60
C VAL A 229 14.02 20.62 -5.51
N SER A 230 12.74 20.53 -5.11
CA SER A 230 12.01 19.27 -5.09
C SER A 230 11.82 18.69 -6.49
N ALA A 231 11.51 19.53 -7.49
CA ALA A 231 11.40 19.09 -8.87
C ALA A 231 12.74 18.61 -9.42
N LEU A 232 13.82 19.37 -9.22
CA LEU A 232 15.16 18.98 -9.62
C LEU A 232 15.59 17.67 -8.96
N ALA A 233 15.41 17.54 -7.65
CA ALA A 233 15.73 16.31 -6.91
C ALA A 233 14.92 15.10 -7.43
N THR A 234 13.64 15.29 -7.77
CA THR A 234 12.81 14.24 -8.37
C THR A 234 13.41 13.74 -9.69
N VAL A 235 13.77 14.66 -10.59
CA VAL A 235 14.36 14.30 -11.89
C VAL A 235 15.72 13.63 -11.72
N LEU A 236 16.61 14.21 -10.89
CA LEU A 236 17.94 13.68 -10.65
C LEU A 236 17.92 12.28 -10.03
N LEU A 237 16.92 11.98 -9.17
CA LEU A 237 16.74 10.65 -8.58
C LEU A 237 16.06 9.68 -9.56
N ALA A 238 15.18 10.15 -10.44
CA ALA A 238 14.51 9.30 -11.40
C ALA A 238 15.48 8.63 -12.40
N LEU A 239 16.53 9.34 -12.81
CA LEU A 239 17.53 8.82 -13.77
C LEU A 239 18.25 7.56 -13.26
N PRO A 240 18.92 7.58 -12.07
CA PRO A 240 19.57 6.39 -11.55
C PRO A 240 18.57 5.27 -11.20
N VAL A 241 17.35 5.61 -10.74
CA VAL A 241 16.31 4.60 -10.49
C VAL A 241 15.91 3.89 -11.77
N ALA A 242 15.66 4.63 -12.85
CA ALA A 242 15.32 4.05 -14.14
C ALA A 242 16.45 3.17 -14.69
N TRP A 243 17.69 3.63 -14.60
CA TRP A 243 18.87 2.88 -15.02
C TRP A 243 19.07 1.59 -14.20
N LEU A 244 18.93 1.69 -12.86
CA LEU A 244 19.04 0.53 -11.97
C LEU A 244 17.91 -0.48 -12.23
N ALA A 245 16.67 -0.01 -12.41
CA ALA A 245 15.52 -0.87 -12.69
C ALA A 245 15.69 -1.65 -13.99
N ASP A 246 16.13 -1.00 -15.05
CA ASP A 246 16.41 -1.65 -16.34
C ASP A 246 17.52 -2.71 -16.21
N ARG A 247 18.64 -2.37 -15.58
CA ARG A 247 19.77 -3.28 -15.38
C ARG A 247 19.48 -4.44 -14.45
N ASN A 248 18.69 -4.18 -13.40
CA ASN A 248 18.36 -5.19 -12.41
C ASN A 248 17.27 -6.16 -12.88
N GLY A 249 16.42 -5.73 -13.79
CA GLY A 249 15.31 -6.52 -14.33
C GLY A 249 14.15 -6.63 -13.33
N ARG A 250 13.39 -7.73 -13.42
CA ARG A 250 12.17 -7.91 -12.64
C ARG A 250 12.46 -7.98 -11.15
N ILE A 251 11.69 -7.21 -10.40
CA ILE A 251 11.60 -7.25 -8.95
C ILE A 251 10.14 -7.53 -8.59
N ASP A 252 9.91 -8.51 -7.73
CA ASP A 252 8.61 -8.81 -7.15
C ASP A 252 8.82 -9.33 -5.72
N VAL A 253 8.66 -8.44 -4.76
CA VAL A 253 8.92 -8.74 -3.34
C VAL A 253 7.97 -9.84 -2.84
N ASN A 254 6.73 -9.91 -3.36
CA ASN A 254 5.79 -10.97 -3.03
C ASN A 254 6.24 -12.34 -3.52
N MET A 255 6.86 -12.38 -4.71
CA MET A 255 7.38 -13.61 -5.31
C MET A 255 8.81 -13.94 -4.86
N LEU A 256 9.42 -13.15 -3.97
CA LEU A 256 10.82 -13.24 -3.54
C LEU A 256 11.80 -13.06 -4.72
N GLU A 257 11.40 -12.31 -5.73
CA GLU A 257 12.23 -11.94 -6.87
C GLU A 257 12.87 -10.57 -6.59
N PHE A 258 14.20 -10.52 -6.48
CA PHE A 258 14.93 -9.29 -6.12
C PHE A 258 15.83 -8.79 -7.24
N GLY A 259 15.60 -9.26 -8.48
CA GLY A 259 16.38 -8.91 -9.65
C GLY A 259 17.76 -9.59 -9.70
N ARG A 260 18.59 -9.16 -10.65
CA ARG A 260 19.94 -9.72 -10.87
C ARG A 260 20.94 -9.28 -9.79
N ASN A 261 20.73 -8.12 -9.19
CA ASN A 261 21.65 -7.52 -8.21
C ASN A 261 20.87 -7.00 -7.00
N HIS A 262 21.02 -7.67 -5.86
CA HIS A 262 20.32 -7.32 -4.61
C HIS A 262 20.75 -5.94 -4.06
N ALA A 263 22.01 -5.52 -4.24
CA ALA A 263 22.44 -4.16 -3.88
C ALA A 263 21.74 -3.12 -4.77
N GLY A 264 21.67 -3.40 -6.09
CA GLY A 264 20.92 -2.58 -7.04
C GLY A 264 19.45 -2.43 -6.66
N PHE A 265 18.81 -3.50 -6.17
CA PHE A 265 17.44 -3.42 -5.63
C PHE A 265 17.35 -2.51 -4.41
N VAL A 266 18.19 -2.71 -3.40
CA VAL A 266 18.15 -1.89 -2.17
C VAL A 266 18.39 -0.42 -2.47
N VAL A 267 19.39 -0.11 -3.31
CA VAL A 267 19.70 1.26 -3.73
C VAL A 267 18.55 1.87 -4.52
N SER A 268 18.02 1.14 -5.52
CA SER A 268 16.86 1.60 -6.31
C SER A 268 15.64 1.86 -5.43
N ALA A 269 15.37 0.99 -4.46
CA ALA A 269 14.25 1.12 -3.54
C ALA A 269 14.37 2.39 -2.65
N VAL A 270 15.57 2.68 -2.14
CA VAL A 270 15.82 3.88 -1.33
C VAL A 270 15.75 5.14 -2.19
N LEU A 271 16.44 5.18 -3.33
CA LEU A 271 16.43 6.34 -4.23
C LEU A 271 15.04 6.60 -4.79
N GLY A 272 14.30 5.56 -5.21
CA GLY A 272 12.94 5.68 -5.69
C GLY A 272 11.97 6.17 -4.61
N SER A 273 12.15 5.72 -3.37
CA SER A 273 11.37 6.23 -2.24
C SER A 273 11.64 7.72 -1.99
N LEU A 274 12.89 8.14 -1.98
CA LEU A 274 13.26 9.56 -1.85
C LEU A 274 12.74 10.40 -3.02
N MET A 275 12.82 9.87 -4.24
CA MET A 275 12.25 10.49 -5.45
C MET A 275 10.76 10.77 -5.27
N VAL A 276 9.97 9.77 -4.84
CA VAL A 276 8.53 9.95 -4.62
C VAL A 276 8.24 10.93 -3.47
N ILE A 277 9.03 10.93 -2.40
CA ILE A 277 8.92 11.91 -1.31
C ILE A 277 9.19 13.35 -1.81
N CYS A 278 10.15 13.53 -2.70
CA CYS A 278 10.41 14.83 -3.34
C CYS A 278 9.27 15.22 -4.29
N ALA A 279 8.79 14.29 -5.13
CA ALA A 279 7.65 14.50 -6.03
C ALA A 279 6.36 14.85 -5.27
N ALA A 280 6.14 14.25 -4.11
CA ALA A 280 4.98 14.51 -3.26
C ALA A 280 4.89 15.99 -2.85
N ARG A 281 6.02 16.68 -2.70
CA ARG A 281 6.04 18.13 -2.41
C ARG A 281 5.38 18.95 -3.51
N LEU A 282 5.49 18.51 -4.76
CA LEU A 282 4.95 19.22 -5.92
C LEU A 282 3.42 19.15 -6.00
N VAL A 283 2.84 18.06 -5.49
CA VAL A 283 1.41 17.76 -5.63
C VAL A 283 0.63 17.76 -4.31
N GLN A 284 1.30 17.96 -3.18
CA GLN A 284 0.68 17.86 -1.86
C GLN A 284 -0.44 18.86 -1.60
N GLY A 285 -0.50 19.98 -2.36
CA GLY A 285 -1.58 20.97 -2.28
C GLY A 285 -2.87 20.53 -2.99
N TRP A 286 -2.85 19.47 -3.80
CA TRP A 286 -4.01 19.06 -4.57
C TRP A 286 -4.97 18.23 -3.72
N ALA A 287 -6.23 18.66 -3.63
CA ALA A 287 -7.23 18.02 -2.78
C ALA A 287 -7.48 16.54 -3.14
N TRP A 288 -7.48 16.17 -4.42
CA TRP A 288 -7.66 14.80 -4.89
C TRP A 288 -6.47 13.90 -4.52
N ILE A 289 -5.23 14.41 -4.57
CA ILE A 289 -4.04 13.70 -4.09
C ILE A 289 -4.15 13.42 -2.59
N GLN A 290 -4.56 14.43 -1.82
CA GLN A 290 -4.78 14.26 -0.38
C GLN A 290 -5.88 13.23 -0.10
N TRP A 291 -6.95 13.22 -0.90
CA TRP A 291 -8.02 12.24 -0.78
C TRP A 291 -7.50 10.81 -1.04
N ILE A 292 -6.76 10.60 -2.13
CA ILE A 292 -6.14 9.29 -2.46
C ILE A 292 -5.21 8.84 -1.33
N GLY A 293 -4.33 9.70 -0.85
CA GLY A 293 -3.37 9.41 0.21
C GLY A 293 -4.03 9.01 1.54
N ARG A 294 -5.20 9.59 1.83
CA ARG A 294 -6.00 9.24 3.02
C ARG A 294 -6.78 7.93 2.86
N ASN A 295 -7.01 7.48 1.64
CA ASN A 295 -7.81 6.31 1.32
C ASN A 295 -6.98 5.16 0.71
N THR A 296 -5.66 5.15 0.90
CA THR A 296 -4.76 4.13 0.32
C THR A 296 -5.16 2.71 0.68
N LEU A 297 -5.61 2.46 1.92
CA LEU A 297 -6.06 1.13 2.35
C LEU A 297 -7.29 0.67 1.56
N LEU A 298 -8.30 1.52 1.41
CA LEU A 298 -9.49 1.21 0.61
C LEU A 298 -9.09 0.89 -0.83
N ILE A 299 -8.28 1.76 -1.45
CA ILE A 299 -7.84 1.59 -2.83
C ILE A 299 -7.04 0.29 -2.99
N LEU A 300 -6.13 -0.02 -2.05
CA LEU A 300 -5.37 -1.27 -2.04
C LEU A 300 -6.30 -2.48 -2.03
N CYS A 301 -7.32 -2.47 -1.17
CA CYS A 301 -8.23 -3.59 -0.98
C CYS A 301 -9.23 -3.80 -2.12
N THR A 302 -9.48 -2.79 -2.96
CA THR A 302 -10.63 -2.83 -3.89
C THR A 302 -10.27 -2.73 -5.36
N HIS A 303 -9.13 -2.14 -5.72
CA HIS A 303 -8.80 -1.89 -7.13
C HIS A 303 -8.77 -3.16 -8.01
N MET A 304 -8.24 -4.28 -7.49
CA MET A 304 -8.24 -5.54 -8.25
C MET A 304 -9.64 -6.10 -8.47
N LEU A 305 -10.52 -5.98 -7.46
CA LEU A 305 -11.91 -6.40 -7.63
C LEU A 305 -12.62 -5.56 -8.71
N VAL A 306 -12.38 -4.25 -8.72
CA VAL A 306 -12.88 -3.37 -9.79
C VAL A 306 -12.32 -3.78 -11.15
N PHE A 307 -11.04 -4.09 -11.25
CA PHE A 307 -10.42 -4.58 -12.49
C PHE A 307 -11.05 -5.89 -12.97
N PHE A 308 -11.29 -6.82 -12.07
CA PHE A 308 -11.92 -8.10 -12.39
C PHE A 308 -13.36 -7.92 -12.88
N VAL A 309 -14.14 -7.07 -12.23
CA VAL A 309 -15.52 -6.76 -12.65
C VAL A 309 -15.53 -6.09 -14.01
N LEU A 310 -14.72 -5.05 -14.22
CA LEU A 310 -14.64 -4.35 -15.51
C LEU A 310 -14.22 -5.28 -16.65
N SER A 311 -13.18 -6.09 -16.42
CA SER A 311 -12.73 -7.05 -17.43
C SER A 311 -13.78 -8.09 -17.73
N GLY A 312 -14.54 -8.53 -16.71
CA GLY A 312 -15.66 -9.46 -16.88
C GLY A 312 -16.80 -8.86 -17.70
N VAL A 313 -17.22 -7.63 -17.38
CA VAL A 313 -18.27 -6.90 -18.13
C VAL A 313 -17.83 -6.64 -19.58
N ALA A 314 -16.60 -6.20 -19.81
CA ALA A 314 -16.06 -5.95 -21.13
C ALA A 314 -16.02 -7.24 -21.98
N ALA A 315 -15.66 -8.38 -21.39
CA ALA A 315 -15.67 -9.67 -22.07
C ALA A 315 -17.09 -10.12 -22.44
N LEU A 316 -18.08 -9.95 -21.54
CA LEU A 316 -19.48 -10.28 -21.80
C LEU A 316 -20.11 -9.39 -22.87
N ALA A 317 -19.71 -8.11 -22.93
CA ALA A 317 -20.21 -7.18 -23.95
C ALA A 317 -19.63 -7.43 -25.35
N GLY A 318 -18.74 -8.42 -25.52
CA GLY A 318 -18.11 -8.72 -26.81
C GLY A 318 -17.24 -7.60 -27.39
N GLY A 319 -17.12 -6.49 -26.66
CA GLY A 319 -16.43 -5.27 -27.09
C GLY A 319 -14.94 -5.24 -26.81
N PHE A 320 -14.44 -6.24 -26.12
CA PHE A 320 -13.05 -6.23 -25.70
C PHE A 320 -12.30 -7.40 -26.33
N ALA A 321 -11.45 -7.06 -27.29
CA ALA A 321 -10.37 -7.94 -27.63
C ALA A 321 -9.47 -8.03 -26.39
N ALA A 322 -9.87 -8.81 -25.39
CA ALA A 322 -9.12 -9.08 -24.16
C ALA A 322 -7.72 -9.59 -24.44
N SER A 323 -7.47 -9.94 -25.70
CA SER A 323 -6.24 -10.51 -26.20
C SER A 323 -5.02 -9.57 -26.16
N ARG A 324 -5.18 -8.23 -26.24
CA ARG A 324 -4.04 -7.29 -26.25
C ARG A 324 -4.40 -5.89 -25.69
N PRO A 325 -4.62 -5.75 -24.38
CA PRO A 325 -4.83 -4.44 -23.77
C PRO A 325 -3.57 -3.57 -23.93
N GLY A 326 -3.74 -2.34 -24.43
CA GLY A 326 -2.68 -1.35 -24.56
C GLY A 326 -2.61 -0.38 -23.38
N PRO A 327 -1.67 0.59 -23.39
CA PRO A 327 -1.50 1.58 -22.32
C PRO A 327 -2.76 2.41 -22.03
N GLY A 328 -3.57 2.71 -23.06
CA GLY A 328 -4.83 3.42 -22.91
C GLY A 328 -5.83 2.66 -22.03
N TRP A 329 -5.89 1.33 -22.16
CA TRP A 329 -6.71 0.49 -21.29
C TRP A 329 -6.20 0.54 -19.83
N ALA A 330 -4.88 0.47 -19.62
CA ALA A 330 -4.29 0.56 -18.29
C ALA A 330 -4.65 1.88 -17.59
N VAL A 331 -4.57 3.01 -18.32
CA VAL A 331 -4.98 4.32 -17.80
C VAL A 331 -6.47 4.33 -17.48
N PHE A 332 -7.32 3.86 -18.42
CA PHE A 332 -8.78 3.85 -18.24
C PHE A 332 -9.19 3.05 -16.99
N VAL A 333 -8.73 1.81 -16.82
CA VAL A 333 -9.12 0.99 -15.67
C VAL A 333 -8.58 1.55 -14.36
N THR A 334 -7.38 2.16 -14.38
CA THR A 334 -6.80 2.84 -13.22
C THR A 334 -7.68 4.01 -12.76
N VAL A 335 -8.02 4.91 -13.69
CA VAL A 335 -8.87 6.07 -13.38
C VAL A 335 -10.25 5.61 -12.91
N PHE A 336 -10.84 4.64 -13.59
CA PHE A 336 -12.14 4.09 -13.22
C PHE A 336 -12.11 3.49 -11.80
N ALA A 337 -11.08 2.71 -11.45
CA ALA A 337 -10.95 2.11 -10.12
C ALA A 337 -10.85 3.19 -9.03
N LEU A 338 -10.11 4.25 -9.27
CA LEU A 338 -10.00 5.37 -8.33
C LEU A 338 -11.34 6.11 -8.15
N LEU A 339 -12.05 6.36 -9.25
CA LEU A 339 -13.38 6.99 -9.21
C LEU A 339 -14.40 6.09 -8.50
N ALA A 340 -14.39 4.77 -8.76
CA ALA A 340 -15.26 3.81 -8.08
C ALA A 340 -15.03 3.76 -6.56
N CYS A 341 -13.81 4.06 -6.10
CA CYS A 341 -13.53 4.15 -4.66
C CYS A 341 -14.27 5.30 -3.95
N VAL A 342 -14.72 6.35 -4.68
CA VAL A 342 -15.41 7.50 -4.08
C VAL A 342 -16.78 7.08 -3.50
N PRO A 343 -17.72 6.57 -4.31
CA PRO A 343 -19.01 6.10 -3.80
C PRO A 343 -18.85 4.89 -2.87
N LEU A 344 -17.90 3.99 -3.15
CA LEU A 344 -17.63 2.84 -2.30
C LEU A 344 -17.20 3.26 -0.89
N ARG A 345 -16.33 4.27 -0.78
CA ARG A 345 -15.96 4.82 0.53
C ARG A 345 -17.17 5.37 1.27
N TRP A 346 -18.04 6.11 0.57
CA TRP A 346 -19.26 6.66 1.18
C TRP A 346 -20.15 5.53 1.72
N LEU A 347 -20.39 4.48 0.93
CA LEU A 347 -21.17 3.31 1.32
C LEU A 347 -20.56 2.61 2.55
N LEU A 348 -19.26 2.29 2.50
CA LEU A 348 -18.59 1.60 3.60
C LEU A 348 -18.59 2.43 4.88
N MET A 349 -18.33 3.73 4.80
CA MET A 349 -18.35 4.59 6.00
C MET A 349 -19.76 4.76 6.57
N ARG A 350 -20.80 4.64 5.75
CA ARG A 350 -22.21 4.74 6.18
C ARG A 350 -22.71 3.45 6.81
N PHE A 351 -22.40 2.30 6.23
CA PHE A 351 -23.03 1.02 6.59
C PHE A 351 -22.08 0.03 7.27
N ALA A 352 -20.78 0.10 6.98
CA ALA A 352 -19.79 -0.87 7.46
C ALA A 352 -18.42 -0.22 7.76
N PRO A 353 -18.32 0.83 8.60
CA PRO A 353 -17.07 1.55 8.87
C PRO A 353 -15.97 0.64 9.44
N TRP A 354 -16.36 -0.41 10.13
CA TRP A 354 -15.46 -1.40 10.70
C TRP A 354 -14.61 -2.14 9.63
N THR A 355 -15.10 -2.27 8.40
CA THR A 355 -14.37 -2.93 7.30
C THR A 355 -13.07 -2.21 6.94
N LEU A 356 -12.97 -0.93 7.24
CA LEU A 356 -11.76 -0.10 7.07
C LEU A 356 -11.03 0.13 8.41
N GLY A 357 -11.31 -0.68 9.43
CA GLY A 357 -10.73 -0.54 10.76
C GLY A 357 -11.20 0.70 11.53
N ALA A 358 -12.19 1.43 11.00
CA ALA A 358 -12.79 2.57 11.70
C ALA A 358 -13.70 2.11 12.86
N ARG A 359 -13.74 2.88 13.94
CA ARG A 359 -14.73 2.65 14.98
C ARG A 359 -16.09 3.19 14.51
N PRO A 360 -17.21 2.50 14.79
CA PRO A 360 -18.53 3.10 14.60
C PRO A 360 -18.56 4.42 15.36
N VAL A 361 -19.06 5.47 14.72
CA VAL A 361 -19.41 6.69 15.44
C VAL A 361 -20.58 6.28 16.33
N ALA A 362 -20.42 6.40 17.65
CA ALA A 362 -21.54 6.21 18.57
C ALA A 362 -22.64 7.19 18.14
N ALA A 363 -23.84 6.64 17.90
CA ALA A 363 -25.01 7.40 17.51
C ALA A 363 -25.47 8.30 18.65
#